data_c2cb6882c69d539774513d8fd1218889
#
_entry.id   c2cb6882c69d539774513d8fd1218889
#
_cell.length_a   1.000
_cell.length_b   1.000
_cell.length_c   1.000
_cell.angle_alpha   90.00
_cell.angle_beta   90.00
_cell.angle_gamma   90.00
#
_symmetry.space_group_name_H-M   'P 1'
#
loop_
_entity.id
_entity.type
_entity.pdbx_description
1 polymer ?
#
loop_
_entity_poly.entity_id
_entity_poly.type
_entity_poly.pdbx_seq_one_letter_code
_entity_poly.pdbx_strand_id
1 'polypeptide(L)'
;MKNGVFQPELDGISDDEWLELMAHASGQASRYFSENQLYLAYARNRVKVTRYIAHRGMIGLGMIAIGLAVWVLALKADWGLTLVFGIALTLTGVGLVGTGVVTRRDPAAREPITRWLSKWTAVHGEQFLVAEATLSQAGIDHVPPAVDCLVIVERDALADLLLKNGAHSALSALIVSESGYPRLLASEARRLLETRPDLKVIAVHDATPAGVAMPARLQKSAVYPLAQRAVLDAGLFPADVTWLAELAPAIPATHTNRVPLDSLSFTALLVGLRGVAQGALSLYTAIETARSSDAARSDVASSGELDPAAGPVRP
;
A
#
# COMPACT_ATOMS: atom_id res chain seq x y z
N MET A 1 -4.09 -4.95 -26.25
CA MET A 1 -3.91 -6.08 -25.34
C MET A 1 -4.73 -7.24 -25.86
N LYS A 2 -4.10 -8.39 -26.14
CA LYS A 2 -4.85 -9.60 -26.58
C LYS A 2 -5.60 -10.11 -25.35
N ASN A 3 -6.92 -10.26 -25.47
CA ASN A 3 -7.81 -10.82 -24.47
C ASN A 3 -7.45 -12.30 -24.21
N GLY A 4 -6.42 -12.52 -23.41
CA GLY A 4 -6.17 -13.83 -22.83
C GLY A 4 -7.18 -14.04 -21.71
N VAL A 5 -8.04 -15.02 -21.89
CA VAL A 5 -9.11 -15.35 -20.95
C VAL A 5 -8.46 -15.85 -19.65
N PHE A 6 -8.35 -14.97 -18.68
CA PHE A 6 -8.24 -15.37 -17.28
C PHE A 6 -9.61 -15.98 -16.95
N GLN A 7 -9.70 -17.22 -16.53
CA GLN A 7 -10.97 -17.83 -16.14
C GLN A 7 -11.22 -17.59 -14.64
N PRO A 8 -11.91 -16.51 -14.28
CA PRO A 8 -12.13 -16.13 -12.88
C PRO A 8 -13.17 -16.99 -12.17
N GLU A 9 -14.01 -17.69 -12.94
CA GLU A 9 -15.14 -18.45 -12.42
C GLU A 9 -14.76 -19.54 -11.39
N LEU A 10 -13.52 -19.99 -11.41
CA LEU A 10 -13.01 -20.98 -10.47
C LEU A 10 -12.49 -20.38 -9.16
N ASP A 11 -12.16 -19.08 -9.10
CA ASP A 11 -11.41 -18.49 -7.99
C ASP A 11 -12.10 -17.30 -7.28
N GLY A 12 -13.27 -16.86 -7.74
CA GLY A 12 -14.08 -15.85 -7.06
C GLY A 12 -13.60 -14.41 -7.19
N ILE A 13 -12.85 -14.08 -8.25
CA ILE A 13 -12.50 -12.73 -8.66
C ILE A 13 -12.79 -12.58 -10.16
N SER A 14 -13.32 -11.45 -10.60
CA SER A 14 -13.53 -11.16 -12.02
C SER A 14 -12.26 -10.62 -12.68
N ASP A 15 -12.15 -10.73 -14.01
CA ASP A 15 -11.03 -10.15 -14.77
C ASP A 15 -10.89 -8.64 -14.53
N ASP A 16 -12.02 -7.94 -14.53
CA ASP A 16 -12.04 -6.50 -14.29
C ASP A 16 -11.54 -6.15 -12.88
N GLU A 17 -11.97 -6.88 -11.85
CA GLU A 17 -11.52 -6.70 -10.47
C GLU A 17 -10.02 -7.01 -10.33
N TRP A 18 -9.52 -8.05 -11.02
CA TRP A 18 -8.10 -8.38 -11.04
C TRP A 18 -7.25 -7.29 -11.71
N LEU A 19 -7.70 -6.80 -12.87
CA LEU A 19 -7.02 -5.72 -13.59
C LEU A 19 -7.02 -4.41 -12.78
N GLU A 20 -8.11 -4.12 -12.07
CA GLU A 20 -8.19 -2.96 -11.16
C GLU A 20 -7.21 -3.09 -9.99
N LEU A 21 -7.08 -4.29 -9.40
CA LEU A 21 -6.09 -4.55 -8.34
C LEU A 21 -4.66 -4.35 -8.84
N MET A 22 -4.35 -4.87 -10.03
CA MET A 22 -3.05 -4.67 -10.66
C MET A 22 -2.78 -3.21 -11.00
N ALA A 23 -3.78 -2.48 -11.50
CA ALA A 23 -3.68 -1.05 -11.77
C ALA A 23 -3.41 -0.26 -10.47
N HIS A 24 -4.05 -0.63 -9.38
CA HIS A 24 -3.79 -0.03 -8.07
C HIS A 24 -2.38 -0.33 -7.55
N ALA A 25 -1.92 -1.58 -7.66
CA ALA A 25 -0.58 -1.97 -7.22
C ALA A 25 0.52 -1.28 -8.05
N SER A 26 0.33 -1.18 -9.37
CA SER A 26 1.29 -0.60 -10.32
C SER A 26 1.18 0.93 -10.49
N GLY A 27 0.30 1.61 -9.76
CA GLY A 27 0.06 3.03 -9.98
C GLY A 27 -0.43 3.34 -11.40
N GLN A 28 -1.53 2.71 -11.82
CA GLN A 28 -2.18 2.80 -13.14
C GLN A 28 -1.39 2.15 -14.29
N ALA A 29 -0.80 0.99 -14.04
CA ALA A 29 -0.06 0.17 -15.00
C ALA A 29 1.20 0.85 -15.60
N SER A 30 1.72 1.89 -14.95
CA SER A 30 2.91 2.62 -15.40
C SER A 30 4.18 2.24 -14.63
N ARG A 31 4.07 1.40 -13.59
CA ARG A 31 5.17 1.08 -12.67
C ARG A 31 5.26 -0.40 -12.38
N TYR A 32 6.46 -0.82 -12.02
CA TYR A 32 6.69 -2.14 -11.45
C TYR A 32 6.12 -2.23 -10.04
N PHE A 33 5.62 -3.39 -9.68
CA PHE A 33 5.03 -3.67 -8.37
C PHE A 33 5.49 -5.01 -7.82
N SER A 34 5.40 -5.18 -6.50
CA SER A 34 5.65 -6.44 -5.81
C SER A 34 4.36 -7.21 -5.52
N GLU A 35 4.49 -8.50 -5.22
CA GLU A 35 3.38 -9.32 -4.72
C GLU A 35 2.77 -8.72 -3.43
N ASN A 36 3.59 -8.12 -2.57
CA ASN A 36 3.13 -7.50 -1.33
C ASN A 36 2.25 -6.27 -1.59
N GLN A 37 2.56 -5.45 -2.59
CA GLN A 37 1.71 -4.33 -3.01
C GLN A 37 0.36 -4.81 -3.54
N LEU A 38 0.37 -5.87 -4.34
CA LEU A 38 -0.86 -6.48 -4.87
C LEU A 38 -1.71 -7.07 -3.73
N TYR A 39 -1.08 -7.79 -2.81
CA TYR A 39 -1.76 -8.30 -1.63
C TYR A 39 -2.40 -7.19 -0.79
N LEU A 40 -1.69 -6.09 -0.56
CA LEU A 40 -2.23 -4.99 0.21
C LEU A 40 -3.41 -4.32 -0.51
N ALA A 41 -3.33 -4.13 -1.83
CA ALA A 41 -4.45 -3.61 -2.63
C ALA A 41 -5.70 -4.49 -2.49
N TYR A 42 -5.52 -5.81 -2.57
CA TYR A 42 -6.59 -6.78 -2.35
C TYR A 42 -7.16 -6.72 -0.93
N ALA A 43 -6.29 -6.75 0.09
CA ALA A 43 -6.71 -6.72 1.48
C ALA A 43 -7.51 -5.45 1.81
N ARG A 44 -7.10 -4.30 1.30
CA ARG A 44 -7.83 -3.02 1.43
C ARG A 44 -9.20 -3.07 0.79
N ASN A 45 -9.30 -3.59 -0.42
CA ASN A 45 -10.58 -3.73 -1.11
C ASN A 45 -11.52 -4.63 -0.30
N ARG A 46 -11.02 -5.75 0.22
CA ARG A 46 -11.81 -6.66 1.08
C ARG A 46 -12.26 -6.01 2.39
N VAL A 47 -11.41 -5.23 3.03
CA VAL A 47 -11.78 -4.49 4.26
C VAL A 47 -12.89 -3.47 3.97
N LYS A 48 -12.81 -2.74 2.86
CA LYS A 48 -13.89 -1.80 2.45
C LYS A 48 -15.20 -2.56 2.24
N VAL A 49 -15.18 -3.66 1.49
CA VAL A 49 -16.34 -4.51 1.24
C VAL A 49 -16.90 -5.07 2.54
N THR A 50 -16.05 -5.58 3.43
CA THR A 50 -16.47 -6.11 4.73
C THR A 50 -17.14 -5.05 5.61
N ARG A 51 -16.58 -3.84 5.66
CA ARG A 51 -17.20 -2.70 6.40
C ARG A 51 -18.54 -2.31 5.82
N TYR A 52 -18.65 -2.24 4.50
CA TYR A 52 -19.91 -1.94 3.81
C TYR A 52 -20.98 -3.00 4.12
N ILE A 53 -20.61 -4.29 4.07
CA ILE A 53 -21.50 -5.41 4.40
C ILE A 53 -21.91 -5.37 5.87
N ALA A 54 -20.97 -5.11 6.80
CA ALA A 54 -21.28 -4.98 8.22
C ALA A 54 -22.25 -3.82 8.49
N HIS A 55 -22.04 -2.68 7.83
CA HIS A 55 -22.96 -1.54 7.92
C HIS A 55 -24.36 -1.88 7.42
N ARG A 56 -24.46 -2.55 6.25
CA ARG A 56 -25.73 -3.06 5.73
C ARG A 56 -26.40 -4.05 6.67
N GLY A 57 -25.62 -4.95 7.28
CA GLY A 57 -26.10 -5.90 8.29
C GLY A 57 -26.69 -5.20 9.52
N MET A 58 -26.04 -4.15 10.03
CA MET A 58 -26.58 -3.34 11.14
C MET A 58 -27.88 -2.63 10.76
N ILE A 59 -27.96 -2.07 9.56
CA ILE A 59 -29.22 -1.49 9.04
C ILE A 59 -30.29 -2.56 8.97
N GLY A 60 -29.97 -3.74 8.44
CA GLY A 60 -30.89 -4.87 8.35
C GLY A 60 -31.43 -5.29 9.72
N LEU A 61 -30.58 -5.38 10.76
CA LEU A 61 -31.00 -5.67 12.14
C LEU A 61 -31.93 -4.58 12.69
N GLY A 62 -31.61 -3.31 12.43
CA GLY A 62 -32.48 -2.18 12.79
C GLY A 62 -33.87 -2.29 12.12
N MET A 63 -33.91 -2.61 10.83
CA MET A 63 -35.16 -2.82 10.08
C MET A 63 -35.98 -4.00 10.63
N ILE A 64 -35.34 -5.11 11.01
CA ILE A 64 -36.00 -6.24 11.66
C ILE A 64 -36.64 -5.81 12.97
N ALA A 65 -35.90 -5.10 13.82
CA ALA A 65 -36.37 -4.65 15.12
C ALA A 65 -37.58 -3.72 14.99
N ILE A 66 -37.50 -2.74 14.08
CA ILE A 66 -38.61 -1.81 13.78
C ILE A 66 -39.81 -2.55 13.20
N GLY A 67 -39.57 -3.44 12.24
CA GLY A 67 -40.63 -4.24 11.62
C GLY A 67 -41.40 -5.09 12.63
N LEU A 68 -40.67 -5.75 13.55
CA LEU A 68 -41.30 -6.51 14.65
C LEU A 68 -42.07 -5.62 15.61
N ALA A 69 -41.58 -4.44 15.97
CA ALA A 69 -42.28 -3.49 16.82
C ALA A 69 -43.57 -3.00 16.16
N VAL A 70 -43.53 -2.64 14.87
CA VAL A 70 -44.68 -2.25 14.08
C VAL A 70 -45.70 -3.38 13.99
N TRP A 71 -45.24 -4.62 13.79
CA TRP A 71 -46.08 -5.81 13.74
C TRP A 71 -46.85 -6.03 15.07
N VAL A 72 -46.14 -5.96 16.20
CA VAL A 72 -46.75 -6.09 17.54
C VAL A 72 -47.79 -4.99 17.81
N LEU A 73 -47.49 -3.76 17.40
CA LEU A 73 -48.43 -2.62 17.55
C LEU A 73 -49.64 -2.81 16.62
N ALA A 74 -49.48 -3.25 15.39
CA ALA A 74 -50.55 -3.49 14.44
C ALA A 74 -51.51 -4.59 14.90
N LEU A 75 -51.00 -5.67 15.51
CA LEU A 75 -51.81 -6.72 16.11
C LEU A 75 -52.67 -6.21 17.28
N LYS A 76 -52.15 -5.28 18.09
CA LYS A 76 -52.89 -4.68 19.21
C LYS A 76 -53.95 -3.70 18.74
N ALA A 77 -53.74 -3.02 17.62
CA ALA A 77 -54.63 -1.95 17.12
C ALA A 77 -55.58 -2.40 16.01
N ASP A 78 -55.51 -3.68 15.62
CA ASP A 78 -56.28 -4.28 14.53
C ASP A 78 -56.14 -3.57 13.15
N TRP A 79 -54.93 -3.09 12.90
CA TRP A 79 -54.59 -2.32 11.69
C TRP A 79 -53.92 -3.21 10.65
N GLY A 80 -54.73 -3.80 9.73
CA GLY A 80 -54.24 -4.77 8.74
C GLY A 80 -53.17 -4.22 7.79
N LEU A 81 -53.26 -2.96 7.36
CA LEU A 81 -52.29 -2.33 6.45
C LEU A 81 -50.92 -2.13 7.12
N THR A 82 -50.90 -1.77 8.40
CA THR A 82 -49.70 -1.61 9.20
C THR A 82 -48.99 -2.94 9.43
N LEU A 83 -49.75 -4.03 9.52
CA LEU A 83 -49.22 -5.39 9.63
C LEU A 83 -48.40 -5.77 8.40
N VAL A 84 -48.94 -5.52 7.19
CA VAL A 84 -48.25 -5.78 5.92
C VAL A 84 -46.95 -5.01 5.82
N PHE A 85 -46.92 -3.75 6.24
CA PHE A 85 -45.74 -2.92 6.26
C PHE A 85 -44.68 -3.46 7.22
N GLY A 86 -45.08 -3.89 8.42
CA GLY A 86 -44.14 -4.51 9.41
C GLY A 86 -43.51 -5.80 8.86
N ILE A 87 -44.28 -6.65 8.19
CA ILE A 87 -43.76 -7.87 7.56
C ILE A 87 -42.78 -7.54 6.44
N ALA A 88 -43.12 -6.59 5.56
CA ALA A 88 -42.24 -6.20 4.45
C ALA A 88 -40.91 -5.65 4.96
N LEU A 89 -40.95 -4.83 6.00
CA LEU A 89 -39.75 -4.27 6.62
C LEU A 89 -38.85 -5.35 7.25
N THR A 90 -39.46 -6.32 7.92
CA THR A 90 -38.75 -7.44 8.54
C THR A 90 -38.07 -8.33 7.48
N LEU A 91 -38.78 -8.67 6.40
CA LEU A 91 -38.26 -9.50 5.29
C LEU A 91 -37.09 -8.79 4.58
N THR A 92 -37.20 -7.48 4.34
CA THR A 92 -36.10 -6.67 3.79
C THR A 92 -34.90 -6.69 4.70
N GLY A 93 -35.10 -6.52 6.00
CA GLY A 93 -34.02 -6.58 7.01
C GLY A 93 -33.32 -7.95 7.01
N VAL A 94 -34.08 -9.06 6.95
CA VAL A 94 -33.53 -10.43 6.87
C VAL A 94 -32.69 -10.59 5.60
N GLY A 95 -33.16 -10.08 4.46
CA GLY A 95 -32.39 -10.10 3.21
C GLY A 95 -31.05 -9.37 3.33
N LEU A 96 -31.04 -8.19 3.96
CA LEU A 96 -29.81 -7.40 4.19
C LEU A 96 -28.84 -8.10 5.14
N VAL A 97 -29.31 -8.75 6.20
CA VAL A 97 -28.45 -9.53 7.12
C VAL A 97 -27.92 -10.78 6.44
N GLY A 98 -28.75 -11.48 5.66
CA GLY A 98 -28.37 -12.70 4.95
C GLY A 98 -27.21 -12.48 3.98
N THR A 99 -27.20 -11.38 3.25
CA THR A 99 -26.07 -11.01 2.37
C THR A 99 -24.76 -10.77 3.14
N GLY A 100 -24.84 -10.36 4.41
CA GLY A 100 -23.67 -10.13 5.27
C GLY A 100 -23.01 -11.39 5.83
N VAL A 101 -23.77 -12.47 5.96
CA VAL A 101 -23.26 -13.74 6.58
C VAL A 101 -22.46 -14.57 5.57
N VAL A 102 -22.81 -14.52 4.28
CA VAL A 102 -22.22 -15.38 3.24
C VAL A 102 -20.78 -15.01 2.88
N THR A 103 -20.30 -13.82 3.27
CA THR A 103 -19.02 -13.26 2.79
C THR A 103 -17.88 -13.24 3.82
N ARG A 104 -17.99 -13.96 4.95
CA ARG A 104 -16.91 -14.05 5.94
C ARG A 104 -15.77 -14.96 5.45
N ARG A 105 -15.03 -14.54 4.41
CA ARG A 105 -13.69 -15.07 4.12
C ARG A 105 -12.66 -14.23 4.85
N ASP A 106 -11.63 -14.88 5.37
CA ASP A 106 -10.51 -14.18 6.03
C ASP A 106 -9.88 -13.17 5.04
N PRO A 107 -9.97 -11.85 5.29
CA PRO A 107 -9.39 -10.85 4.40
C PRO A 107 -7.86 -10.91 4.37
N ALA A 108 -7.22 -11.61 5.30
CA ALA A 108 -5.78 -11.74 5.44
C ALA A 108 -5.19 -12.96 4.71
N ALA A 109 -5.99 -13.77 4.02
CA ALA A 109 -5.49 -14.92 3.30
C ALA A 109 -4.65 -14.50 2.07
N ARG A 110 -3.35 -14.81 2.08
CA ARG A 110 -2.42 -14.56 0.96
C ARG A 110 -2.56 -15.59 -0.16
N GLU A 111 -2.95 -16.80 0.17
CA GLU A 111 -3.01 -17.93 -0.76
C GLU A 111 -3.78 -17.67 -2.06
N PRO A 112 -4.94 -16.96 -2.06
CA PRO A 112 -5.61 -16.65 -3.31
C PRO A 112 -4.77 -15.77 -4.24
N ILE A 113 -4.09 -14.76 -3.71
CA ILE A 113 -3.30 -13.79 -4.50
C ILE A 113 -2.13 -14.50 -5.18
N THR A 114 -1.35 -15.27 -4.43
CA THR A 114 -0.21 -16.03 -4.99
C THR A 114 -0.66 -16.97 -6.10
N ARG A 115 -1.82 -17.66 -5.93
CA ARG A 115 -2.38 -18.55 -6.94
C ARG A 115 -2.87 -17.79 -8.18
N TRP A 116 -3.57 -16.67 -8.02
CA TRP A 116 -4.03 -15.85 -9.14
C TRP A 116 -2.84 -15.24 -9.89
N LEU A 117 -1.84 -14.76 -9.17
CA LEU A 117 -0.63 -14.20 -9.74
C LEU A 117 0.14 -15.24 -10.56
N SER A 118 0.31 -16.47 -10.05
CA SER A 118 0.98 -17.55 -10.79
C SER A 118 0.24 -17.92 -12.08
N LYS A 119 -1.09 -17.95 -12.07
CA LYS A 119 -1.89 -18.18 -13.27
C LYS A 119 -1.78 -17.02 -14.26
N TRP A 120 -1.80 -15.79 -13.76
CA TRP A 120 -1.64 -14.60 -14.59
C TRP A 120 -0.27 -14.57 -15.26
N THR A 121 0.81 -14.77 -14.51
CA THR A 121 2.18 -14.76 -15.03
C THR A 121 2.43 -15.88 -16.01
N ALA A 122 1.80 -17.04 -15.86
CA ALA A 122 1.88 -18.15 -16.80
C ALA A 122 1.32 -17.78 -18.20
N VAL A 123 0.33 -16.87 -18.27
CA VAL A 123 -0.32 -16.45 -19.53
C VAL A 123 0.31 -15.18 -20.09
N HIS A 124 0.62 -14.21 -19.23
CA HIS A 124 1.03 -12.86 -19.63
C HIS A 124 2.53 -12.57 -19.40
N GLY A 125 3.25 -13.48 -18.77
CA GLY A 125 4.62 -13.25 -18.31
C GLY A 125 4.70 -12.35 -17.09
N GLU A 126 5.90 -12.08 -16.62
CA GLU A 126 6.17 -11.26 -15.42
C GLU A 126 6.13 -9.74 -15.70
N GLN A 127 5.28 -9.29 -16.61
CA GLN A 127 5.19 -7.87 -16.95
C GLN A 127 4.90 -7.05 -15.70
N PHE A 128 5.78 -6.10 -15.39
CA PHE A 128 5.69 -5.20 -14.23
C PHE A 128 5.76 -5.83 -12.83
N LEU A 129 5.83 -7.16 -12.72
CA LEU A 129 6.02 -7.83 -11.44
C LEU A 129 7.52 -7.91 -11.09
N VAL A 130 7.87 -7.56 -9.86
CA VAL A 130 9.18 -7.82 -9.26
C VAL A 130 9.01 -8.93 -8.23
N ALA A 131 9.15 -10.17 -8.67
CA ALA A 131 9.07 -11.35 -7.81
C ALA A 131 10.44 -11.67 -7.20
N GLU A 132 11.49 -11.62 -8.04
CA GLU A 132 12.87 -11.92 -7.65
C GLU A 132 13.82 -10.83 -8.17
N ALA A 133 15.03 -10.81 -7.62
CA ALA A 133 16.05 -9.87 -8.05
C ALA A 133 16.60 -10.24 -9.44
N THR A 134 16.37 -9.40 -10.43
CA THR A 134 16.73 -9.63 -11.84
C THR A 134 17.75 -8.65 -12.40
N LEU A 135 17.96 -7.50 -11.74
CA LEU A 135 18.92 -6.47 -12.17
C LEU A 135 20.36 -6.76 -11.73
N SER A 136 20.79 -8.04 -11.77
CA SER A 136 22.14 -8.42 -11.33
C SER A 136 23.26 -7.66 -12.06
N GLN A 137 22.98 -7.14 -13.26
CA GLN A 137 23.87 -6.35 -14.11
C GLN A 137 23.38 -4.91 -14.28
N ALA A 138 22.61 -4.35 -13.31
CA ALA A 138 22.24 -2.95 -13.37
C ALA A 138 23.52 -2.09 -13.55
N GLY A 139 23.55 -1.39 -14.66
CA GLY A 139 24.72 -0.67 -15.13
C GLY A 139 24.75 0.78 -14.67
N ILE A 140 25.66 1.54 -15.30
CA ILE A 140 25.88 2.96 -15.07
C ILE A 140 24.59 3.79 -15.26
N ASP A 141 23.65 3.33 -16.07
CA ASP A 141 22.37 4.00 -16.30
C ASP A 141 21.51 4.18 -15.05
N HIS A 142 21.81 3.41 -13.99
CA HIS A 142 21.13 3.52 -12.70
C HIS A 142 21.91 4.36 -11.67
N VAL A 143 23.01 4.96 -12.08
CA VAL A 143 23.77 5.91 -11.25
C VAL A 143 23.31 7.32 -11.64
N PRO A 144 22.70 8.10 -10.73
CA PRO A 144 22.32 9.47 -11.06
C PRO A 144 23.55 10.33 -11.31
N PRO A 145 23.44 11.39 -12.15
CA PRO A 145 24.56 12.30 -12.44
C PRO A 145 25.18 12.94 -11.20
N ALA A 146 24.36 13.20 -10.19
CA ALA A 146 24.79 13.64 -8.87
C ALA A 146 24.20 12.67 -7.84
N VAL A 147 25.05 12.13 -6.96
CA VAL A 147 24.62 11.25 -5.87
C VAL A 147 24.63 12.05 -4.57
N ASP A 148 23.45 12.34 -4.02
CA ASP A 148 23.30 13.07 -2.77
C ASP A 148 23.25 12.15 -1.56
N CYS A 149 22.78 10.91 -1.75
CA CYS A 149 22.72 9.91 -0.69
C CYS A 149 22.91 8.48 -1.22
N LEU A 150 23.27 7.59 -0.32
CA LEU A 150 23.31 6.15 -0.53
C LEU A 150 22.11 5.53 0.20
N VAL A 151 21.26 4.84 -0.52
CA VAL A 151 20.12 4.08 0.04
C VAL A 151 20.49 2.61 0.03
N ILE A 152 20.56 2.01 1.22
CA ILE A 152 20.84 0.58 1.38
C ILE A 152 19.53 -0.08 1.84
N VAL A 153 19.01 -1.00 1.04
CA VAL A 153 17.77 -1.73 1.33
C VAL A 153 18.05 -3.13 1.85
N GLU A 154 17.16 -3.68 2.65
CA GLU A 154 17.32 -5.02 3.25
C GLU A 154 17.34 -6.14 2.21
N ARG A 155 16.49 -6.06 1.18
CA ARG A 155 16.26 -7.14 0.20
C ARG A 155 16.62 -6.72 -1.22
N ASP A 156 17.19 -7.66 -1.98
CA ASP A 156 17.57 -7.44 -3.38
C ASP A 156 16.34 -7.10 -4.27
N ALA A 157 15.22 -7.79 -4.05
CA ALA A 157 13.98 -7.50 -4.78
C ALA A 157 13.44 -6.08 -4.52
N LEU A 158 13.66 -5.52 -3.31
CA LEU A 158 13.31 -4.13 -3.01
C LEU A 158 14.23 -3.15 -3.74
N ALA A 159 15.53 -3.47 -3.87
CA ALA A 159 16.43 -2.67 -4.71
C ALA A 159 15.94 -2.63 -6.16
N ASP A 160 15.56 -3.79 -6.73
CA ASP A 160 15.01 -3.87 -8.08
C ASP A 160 13.72 -3.06 -8.23
N LEU A 161 12.80 -3.17 -7.27
CA LEU A 161 11.54 -2.41 -7.29
C LEU A 161 11.80 -0.90 -7.37
N LEU A 162 12.73 -0.41 -6.55
CA LEU A 162 13.09 1.01 -6.53
C LEU A 162 13.82 1.44 -7.81
N LEU A 163 14.80 0.66 -8.28
CA LEU A 163 15.58 0.96 -9.48
C LEU A 163 14.73 0.93 -10.74
N LYS A 164 13.92 -0.12 -10.95
CA LYS A 164 13.02 -0.25 -12.10
C LYS A 164 11.97 0.86 -12.17
N ASN A 165 11.58 1.40 -11.03
CA ASN A 165 10.66 2.53 -10.95
C ASN A 165 11.36 3.91 -10.95
N GLY A 166 12.66 3.96 -11.19
CA GLY A 166 13.39 5.23 -11.34
C GLY A 166 13.63 6.00 -10.04
N ALA A 167 13.53 5.34 -8.87
CA ALA A 167 13.76 6.00 -7.58
C ALA A 167 15.18 6.60 -7.45
N HIS A 168 16.19 5.99 -8.07
CA HIS A 168 17.57 6.48 -8.10
C HIS A 168 17.64 7.92 -8.66
N SER A 169 16.98 8.18 -9.77
CA SER A 169 16.93 9.53 -10.36
C SER A 169 16.07 10.49 -9.54
N ALA A 170 14.90 10.02 -9.07
CA ALA A 170 13.96 10.85 -8.32
C ALA A 170 14.48 11.31 -6.96
N LEU A 171 15.42 10.56 -6.37
CA LEU A 171 16.04 10.84 -5.06
C LEU A 171 17.49 11.36 -5.19
N SER A 172 18.06 11.41 -6.39
CA SER A 172 19.50 11.58 -6.57
C SER A 172 20.32 10.61 -5.71
N ALA A 173 19.88 9.35 -5.68
CA ALA A 173 20.40 8.34 -4.75
C ALA A 173 21.04 7.16 -5.48
N LEU A 174 22.15 6.67 -4.95
CA LEU A 174 22.64 5.35 -5.31
C LEU A 174 21.90 4.31 -4.48
N ILE A 175 21.25 3.33 -5.11
CA ILE A 175 20.41 2.34 -4.44
C ILE A 175 21.05 0.96 -4.56
N VAL A 176 21.27 0.32 -3.39
CA VAL A 176 21.88 -1.01 -3.30
C VAL A 176 21.23 -1.79 -2.15
N SER A 177 21.45 -3.12 -2.11
CA SER A 177 21.00 -3.92 -0.98
C SER A 177 22.11 -4.19 0.04
N GLU A 178 21.72 -4.66 1.24
CA GLU A 178 22.64 -5.08 2.30
C GLU A 178 23.59 -6.20 1.84
N SER A 179 23.14 -7.07 0.92
CA SER A 179 23.95 -8.16 0.34
C SER A 179 25.04 -7.70 -0.64
N GLY A 180 24.99 -6.43 -1.08
CA GLY A 180 25.87 -5.91 -2.14
C GLY A 180 25.31 -6.10 -3.55
N TYR A 181 24.01 -6.04 -3.69
CA TYR A 181 23.30 -6.14 -4.96
C TYR A 181 22.70 -4.77 -5.36
N PRO A 182 22.67 -4.39 -6.66
CA PRO A 182 23.39 -5.00 -7.79
C PRO A 182 24.92 -4.79 -7.66
N ARG A 183 25.71 -5.77 -8.11
CA ARG A 183 27.17 -5.79 -7.84
C ARG A 183 27.91 -4.54 -8.33
N LEU A 184 27.57 -4.03 -9.52
CA LEU A 184 28.21 -2.84 -10.08
C LEU A 184 27.90 -1.61 -9.24
N LEU A 185 26.63 -1.40 -8.85
CA LEU A 185 26.21 -0.29 -8.00
C LEU A 185 26.80 -0.40 -6.59
N ALA A 186 26.92 -1.61 -6.04
CA ALA A 186 27.57 -1.84 -4.75
C ALA A 186 29.07 -1.52 -4.79
N SER A 187 29.74 -1.77 -5.91
CA SER A 187 31.13 -1.38 -6.10
C SER A 187 31.28 0.14 -6.15
N GLU A 188 30.37 0.82 -6.84
CA GLU A 188 30.32 2.28 -6.86
C GLU A 188 29.97 2.88 -5.48
N ALA A 189 29.05 2.25 -4.74
CA ALA A 189 28.74 2.64 -3.37
C ALA A 189 29.97 2.61 -2.47
N ARG A 190 30.79 1.55 -2.55
CA ARG A 190 32.07 1.47 -1.80
C ARG A 190 33.00 2.60 -2.17
N ARG A 191 33.21 2.83 -3.47
CA ARG A 191 34.07 3.92 -3.96
C ARG A 191 33.59 5.29 -3.44
N LEU A 192 32.28 5.56 -3.47
CA LEU A 192 31.72 6.81 -2.96
C LEU A 192 31.89 6.92 -1.45
N LEU A 193 31.69 5.84 -0.70
CA LEU A 193 31.90 5.82 0.75
C LEU A 193 33.37 6.11 1.13
N GLU A 194 34.34 5.66 0.33
CA GLU A 194 35.77 5.94 0.56
C GLU A 194 36.13 7.39 0.21
N THR A 195 35.55 7.96 -0.83
CA THR A 195 35.92 9.27 -1.36
C THR A 195 35.07 10.43 -0.81
N ARG A 196 33.87 10.16 -0.27
CA ARG A 196 32.92 11.18 0.21
C ARG A 196 32.54 10.91 1.67
N PRO A 197 33.27 11.46 2.64
CA PRO A 197 32.95 11.28 4.06
C PRO A 197 31.60 11.90 4.48
N ASP A 198 31.11 12.87 3.75
CA ASP A 198 29.87 13.61 3.94
C ASP A 198 28.62 12.92 3.36
N LEU A 199 28.81 11.87 2.54
CA LEU A 199 27.70 11.17 1.88
C LEU A 199 26.72 10.60 2.92
N LYS A 200 25.45 11.01 2.84
CA LYS A 200 24.38 10.50 3.69
C LYS A 200 24.12 9.02 3.36
N VAL A 201 23.99 8.20 4.39
CA VAL A 201 23.64 6.78 4.25
C VAL A 201 22.29 6.54 4.90
N ILE A 202 21.36 5.96 4.15
CA ILE A 202 19.98 5.70 4.56
C ILE A 202 19.76 4.19 4.52
N ALA A 203 19.47 3.57 5.66
CA ALA A 203 19.07 2.18 5.77
C ALA A 203 17.56 2.05 5.64
N VAL A 204 17.11 1.09 4.85
CA VAL A 204 15.69 0.89 4.51
C VAL A 204 15.34 -0.57 4.72
N HIS A 205 14.46 -0.86 5.68
CA HIS A 205 14.19 -2.21 6.12
C HIS A 205 12.69 -2.48 6.35
N ASP A 206 12.35 -3.76 6.40
CA ASP A 206 11.01 -4.25 6.70
C ASP A 206 10.67 -4.08 8.19
N ALA A 207 9.38 -4.08 8.54
CA ALA A 207 8.91 -4.08 9.93
C ALA A 207 9.08 -5.48 10.55
N THR A 208 10.32 -5.96 10.58
CA THR A 208 10.69 -7.24 11.17
C THR A 208 11.78 -7.05 12.21
N PRO A 209 11.94 -7.97 13.20
CA PRO A 209 13.06 -7.87 14.14
C PRO A 209 14.43 -7.87 13.44
N ALA A 210 14.56 -8.62 12.33
CA ALA A 210 15.78 -8.63 11.51
C ALA A 210 15.97 -7.28 10.81
N GLY A 211 14.90 -6.71 10.24
CA GLY A 211 14.93 -5.40 9.59
C GLY A 211 15.35 -4.30 10.56
N VAL A 212 14.71 -4.18 11.69
CA VAL A 212 15.03 -3.17 12.74
C VAL A 212 16.48 -3.25 13.19
N ALA A 213 17.11 -4.43 13.15
CA ALA A 213 18.52 -4.59 13.48
C ALA A 213 19.46 -4.26 12.32
N MET A 214 18.96 -3.95 11.11
CA MET A 214 19.76 -3.71 9.91
C MET A 214 20.77 -2.56 10.07
N PRO A 215 20.43 -1.37 10.61
CA PRO A 215 21.43 -0.29 10.76
C PRO A 215 22.65 -0.71 11.58
N ALA A 216 22.43 -1.48 12.65
CA ALA A 216 23.51 -2.00 13.48
C ALA A 216 24.35 -3.08 12.77
N ARG A 217 23.73 -3.90 11.92
CA ARG A 217 24.44 -4.88 11.08
C ARG A 217 25.29 -4.18 10.02
N LEU A 218 24.75 -3.13 9.39
CA LEU A 218 25.46 -2.36 8.36
C LEU A 218 26.75 -1.74 8.90
N GLN A 219 26.77 -1.24 10.14
CA GLN A 219 27.98 -0.71 10.76
C GLN A 219 29.08 -1.76 10.94
N LYS A 220 28.70 -3.04 10.98
CA LYS A 220 29.64 -4.19 11.11
C LYS A 220 29.85 -4.91 9.78
N SER A 221 29.25 -4.41 8.71
CA SER A 221 29.28 -5.06 7.41
C SER A 221 30.70 -5.06 6.80
N ALA A 222 31.08 -6.19 6.25
CA ALA A 222 32.26 -6.28 5.39
C ALA A 222 32.00 -5.80 3.96
N VAL A 223 30.72 -5.64 3.58
CA VAL A 223 30.32 -5.20 2.24
C VAL A 223 30.54 -3.71 2.06
N TYR A 224 30.22 -2.91 3.09
CA TYR A 224 30.31 -1.45 3.04
C TYR A 224 31.15 -0.89 4.20
N PRO A 225 32.06 0.07 3.96
CA PRO A 225 32.91 0.65 5.01
C PRO A 225 32.13 1.70 5.83
N LEU A 226 31.22 1.25 6.70
CA LEU A 226 30.30 2.10 7.48
C LEU A 226 30.62 2.20 8.97
N ALA A 227 31.68 1.60 9.46
CA ALA A 227 31.96 1.45 10.90
C ALA A 227 31.96 2.76 11.71
N GLN A 228 32.23 3.90 11.08
CA GLN A 228 32.28 5.22 11.74
C GLN A 228 31.29 6.23 11.18
N ARG A 229 30.32 5.77 10.39
CA ARG A 229 29.33 6.64 9.75
C ARG A 229 27.98 6.60 10.44
N ALA A 230 27.34 7.74 10.51
CA ALA A 230 25.92 7.80 10.85
C ALA A 230 25.10 7.17 9.72
N VAL A 231 24.29 6.19 10.08
CA VAL A 231 23.31 5.56 9.19
C VAL A 231 21.93 6.05 9.63
N LEU A 232 21.25 6.76 8.74
CA LEU A 232 19.87 7.21 8.96
C LEU A 232 18.95 6.03 8.79
N ASP A 233 18.08 5.80 9.75
CA ASP A 233 17.11 4.73 9.70
C ASP A 233 15.81 5.22 9.05
N ALA A 234 15.52 4.72 7.86
CA ALA A 234 14.29 4.97 7.10
C ALA A 234 13.46 3.70 6.91
N GLY A 235 13.64 2.72 7.80
CA GLY A 235 12.88 1.49 7.78
C GLY A 235 11.45 1.66 8.27
N LEU A 236 10.68 0.60 8.09
CA LEU A 236 9.34 0.49 8.63
C LEU A 236 9.41 -0.17 10.00
N PHE A 237 8.88 0.50 11.02
CA PHE A 237 8.81 -0.06 12.38
C PHE A 237 7.45 -0.72 12.64
N PRO A 238 7.38 -1.79 13.43
CA PRO A 238 6.12 -2.43 13.80
C PRO A 238 5.08 -1.47 14.40
N ALA A 239 5.54 -0.48 15.17
CA ALA A 239 4.68 0.55 15.73
C ALA A 239 4.04 1.43 14.65
N ASP A 240 4.78 1.78 13.61
CA ASP A 240 4.33 2.67 12.54
C ASP A 240 3.25 2.01 11.67
N VAL A 241 3.29 0.68 11.54
CA VAL A 241 2.31 -0.09 10.73
C VAL A 241 0.88 0.19 11.17
N THR A 242 0.64 0.34 12.48
CA THR A 242 -0.70 0.59 13.03
C THR A 242 -1.22 2.00 12.75
N TRP A 243 -0.33 2.94 12.45
CA TRP A 243 -0.66 4.35 12.25
C TRP A 243 -0.69 4.74 10.77
N LEU A 244 0.10 4.05 9.92
CA LEU A 244 0.09 4.33 8.49
C LEU A 244 -1.28 4.02 7.90
N ALA A 245 -1.99 5.05 7.48
CA ALA A 245 -3.33 4.93 6.89
C ALA A 245 -3.36 3.98 5.68
N GLU A 246 -2.20 3.76 5.07
CA GLU A 246 -2.03 2.85 3.97
C GLU A 246 -2.01 1.37 4.40
N LEU A 247 -1.50 1.06 5.59
CA LEU A 247 -1.31 -0.30 6.09
C LEU A 247 -2.35 -0.70 7.13
N ALA A 248 -2.66 0.18 8.06
CA ALA A 248 -3.50 -0.09 9.22
C ALA A 248 -4.84 -0.79 8.93
N PRO A 249 -5.58 -0.44 7.86
CA PRO A 249 -6.86 -1.09 7.58
C PRO A 249 -6.74 -2.55 7.15
N ALA A 250 -5.59 -2.94 6.59
CA ALA A 250 -5.39 -4.24 5.94
C ALA A 250 -4.55 -5.21 6.78
N ILE A 251 -3.80 -4.71 7.75
CA ILE A 251 -2.86 -5.49 8.55
C ILE A 251 -3.35 -5.58 9.99
N PRO A 252 -3.65 -6.79 10.49
CA PRO A 252 -4.00 -7.01 11.89
C PRO A 252 -2.87 -6.58 12.83
N ALA A 253 -3.21 -6.00 13.98
CA ALA A 253 -2.23 -5.56 14.99
C ALA A 253 -1.27 -6.67 15.46
N THR A 254 -1.69 -7.93 15.38
CA THR A 254 -0.87 -9.10 15.70
C THR A 254 0.21 -9.44 14.67
N HIS A 255 0.17 -8.84 13.48
CA HIS A 255 1.09 -9.12 12.38
C HIS A 255 1.98 -7.93 11.99
N THR A 256 1.98 -6.85 12.78
CA THR A 256 2.75 -5.63 12.49
C THR A 256 4.27 -5.84 12.41
N ASN A 257 4.79 -6.87 13.09
CA ASN A 257 6.20 -7.24 13.09
C ASN A 257 6.63 -8.15 11.92
N ARG A 258 5.80 -8.28 10.90
CA ARG A 258 6.04 -9.12 9.71
C ARG A 258 5.67 -8.41 8.41
N VAL A 259 5.63 -7.08 8.44
CA VAL A 259 5.20 -6.30 7.28
C VAL A 259 6.41 -5.93 6.43
N PRO A 260 6.46 -6.41 5.19
CA PRO A 260 7.48 -5.98 4.25
C PRO A 260 7.28 -4.51 3.87
N LEU A 261 8.37 -3.79 3.68
CA LEU A 261 8.33 -2.38 3.31
C LEU A 261 7.66 -2.15 1.94
N ASP A 262 7.86 -3.08 1.02
CA ASP A 262 7.21 -3.07 -0.30
C ASP A 262 5.70 -3.42 -0.25
N SER A 263 5.10 -3.49 0.93
CA SER A 263 3.65 -3.37 1.09
C SER A 263 3.16 -1.94 0.90
N LEU A 264 4.02 -0.93 1.09
CA LEU A 264 3.68 0.46 0.78
C LEU A 264 3.64 0.68 -0.73
N SER A 265 2.79 1.59 -1.18
CA SER A 265 2.80 2.01 -2.58
C SER A 265 4.15 2.64 -2.93
N PHE A 266 4.57 2.53 -4.19
CA PHE A 266 5.82 3.16 -4.63
C PHE A 266 5.84 4.67 -4.36
N THR A 267 4.70 5.34 -4.51
CA THR A 267 4.58 6.77 -4.22
C THR A 267 4.84 7.08 -2.75
N ALA A 268 4.27 6.29 -1.83
CA ALA A 268 4.52 6.46 -0.39
C ALA A 268 5.98 6.19 -0.03
N LEU A 269 6.58 5.13 -0.61
CA LEU A 269 8.01 4.84 -0.44
C LEU A 269 8.89 6.01 -0.90
N LEU A 270 8.63 6.54 -2.10
CA LEU A 270 9.40 7.64 -2.66
C LEU A 270 9.29 8.92 -1.82
N VAL A 271 8.06 9.25 -1.37
CA VAL A 271 7.80 10.41 -0.50
C VAL A 271 8.51 10.24 0.84
N GLY A 272 8.39 9.06 1.45
CA GLY A 272 9.04 8.76 2.72
C GLY A 272 10.56 8.86 2.63
N LEU A 273 11.17 8.22 1.64
CA LEU A 273 12.63 8.24 1.43
C LEU A 273 13.14 9.66 1.14
N ARG A 274 12.41 10.43 0.33
CA ARG A 274 12.76 11.84 0.07
C ARG A 274 12.70 12.67 1.34
N GLY A 275 11.68 12.50 2.16
CA GLY A 275 11.54 13.20 3.44
C GLY A 275 12.68 12.88 4.40
N VAL A 276 13.08 11.60 4.52
CA VAL A 276 14.22 11.21 5.35
C VAL A 276 15.54 11.78 4.81
N ALA A 277 15.74 11.76 3.49
CA ALA A 277 16.92 12.39 2.87
C ALA A 277 16.97 13.91 3.15
N GLN A 278 15.83 14.56 3.30
CA GLN A 278 15.68 15.98 3.64
C GLN A 278 15.70 16.26 5.16
N GLY A 279 15.78 15.25 6.01
CA GLY A 279 15.92 15.38 7.44
C GLY A 279 14.69 15.01 8.29
N ALA A 280 13.70 14.35 7.72
CA ALA A 280 12.62 13.77 8.52
C ALA A 280 13.16 12.66 9.43
N LEU A 281 12.58 12.53 10.63
CA LEU A 281 13.07 11.60 11.66
C LEU A 281 12.81 10.12 11.30
N SER A 282 11.77 9.84 10.51
CA SER A 282 11.41 8.49 10.09
C SER A 282 10.63 8.50 8.78
N LEU A 283 10.55 7.34 8.13
CA LEU A 283 9.71 7.13 6.95
C LEU A 283 8.23 7.48 7.24
N TYR A 284 7.72 7.03 8.39
CA TYR A 284 6.36 7.33 8.84
C TYR A 284 6.10 8.83 8.93
N THR A 285 6.98 9.57 9.64
CA THR A 285 6.84 11.02 9.80
C THR A 285 6.83 11.73 8.45
N ALA A 286 7.68 11.32 7.52
CA ALA A 286 7.75 11.90 6.19
C ALA A 286 6.46 11.68 5.39
N ILE A 287 5.93 10.45 5.40
CA ILE A 287 4.70 10.09 4.68
C ILE A 287 3.49 10.85 5.25
N GLU A 288 3.32 10.88 6.58
CA GLU A 288 2.16 11.55 7.20
C GLU A 288 2.22 13.07 7.06
N THR A 289 3.42 13.67 7.12
CA THR A 289 3.59 15.10 6.88
C THR A 289 3.19 15.47 5.45
N ALA A 290 3.63 14.71 4.46
CA ALA A 290 3.28 14.94 3.06
C ALA A 290 1.76 14.80 2.85
N ARG A 291 1.16 13.75 3.41
CA ARG A 291 -0.27 13.51 3.33
C ARG A 291 -1.10 14.63 3.94
N SER A 292 -0.69 15.13 5.11
CA SER A 292 -1.36 16.25 5.78
C SER A 292 -1.27 17.54 4.96
N SER A 293 -0.14 17.77 4.30
CA SER A 293 0.08 18.91 3.42
C SER A 293 -0.81 18.86 2.17
N ASP A 294 -0.97 17.67 1.58
CA ASP A 294 -1.83 17.47 0.41
C ASP A 294 -3.32 17.62 0.75
N ALA A 295 -3.75 17.13 1.91
CA ALA A 295 -5.10 17.33 2.42
C ALA A 295 -5.41 18.82 2.63
N ALA A 296 -4.51 19.56 3.27
CA ALA A 296 -4.67 21.00 3.48
C ALA A 296 -4.75 21.80 2.16
N ARG A 297 -3.99 21.41 1.12
CA ARG A 297 -4.06 22.03 -0.20
C ARG A 297 -5.38 21.73 -0.90
N SER A 298 -5.90 20.52 -0.77
CA SER A 298 -7.19 20.13 -1.34
C SER A 298 -8.34 20.92 -0.72
N ASP A 299 -8.33 21.15 0.60
CA ASP A 299 -9.36 21.92 1.30
C ASP A 299 -9.34 23.41 0.89
N VAL A 300 -8.15 23.99 0.72
CA VAL A 300 -8.00 25.37 0.23
C VAL A 300 -8.49 25.50 -1.22
N ALA A 301 -8.19 24.53 -2.08
CA ALA A 301 -8.67 24.53 -3.46
C ALA A 301 -10.20 24.39 -3.55
N SER A 302 -10.81 23.60 -2.68
CA SER A 302 -12.28 23.43 -2.64
C SER A 302 -13.02 24.61 -2.02
N SER A 303 -12.39 25.39 -1.14
CA SER A 303 -12.98 26.58 -0.50
C SER A 303 -12.82 27.87 -1.33
N GLY A 304 -11.95 27.87 -2.33
CA GLY A 304 -11.70 29.04 -3.22
C GLY A 304 -12.70 29.21 -4.36
N GLU A 305 -13.64 28.30 -4.59
CA GLU A 305 -14.55 28.29 -5.75
C GLU A 305 -15.98 28.70 -5.43
N LEU A 306 -16.20 29.62 -4.48
CA LEU A 306 -17.53 30.21 -4.23
C LEU A 306 -17.44 31.71 -3.97
N ASP A 307 -17.07 32.50 -4.98
CA ASP A 307 -17.52 33.89 -5.06
C ASP A 307 -18.02 34.25 -6.48
N PRO A 308 -19.28 33.92 -6.81
CA PRO A 308 -19.89 34.35 -8.08
C PRO A 308 -20.43 35.79 -8.04
N ALA A 309 -19.99 36.64 -7.09
CA ALA A 309 -20.54 37.98 -6.89
C ALA A 309 -19.70 39.14 -7.44
N ALA A 310 -18.65 38.89 -8.22
CA ALA A 310 -17.97 39.96 -8.97
C ALA A 310 -18.67 40.17 -10.33
N GLY A 311 -19.82 40.83 -10.30
CA GLY A 311 -20.48 41.30 -11.52
C GLY A 311 -19.59 42.21 -12.36
N PRO A 312 -19.77 42.23 -13.71
CA PRO A 312 -18.92 43.03 -14.62
C PRO A 312 -19.09 44.53 -14.39
N VAL A 313 -18.02 45.20 -14.00
CA VAL A 313 -17.93 46.67 -14.10
C VAL A 313 -17.97 47.01 -15.57
N ARG A 314 -19.06 47.62 -16.03
CA ARG A 314 -19.18 48.18 -17.37
C ARG A 314 -18.43 49.53 -17.44
N PRO A 315 -17.83 49.83 -18.59
CA PRO A 315 -17.08 51.05 -18.82
C PRO A 315 -17.97 52.32 -18.86
#